data_926ef280d00c3c1bcae8b6da1da7ca69
#
_entry.id   926ef280d00c3c1bcae8b6da1da7ca69
#
_cell.length_a   1.000
_cell.length_b   1.000
_cell.length_c   1.000
_cell.angle_alpha   90.00
_cell.angle_beta   90.00
_cell.angle_gamma   90.00
#
_symmetry.space_group_name_H-M   'P 1'
#
loop_
_entity.id
_entity.type
_entity.pdbx_description
1 polymer ?
#
loop_
_entity_poly.entity_id
_entity_poly.type
_entity_poly.pdbx_seq_one_letter_code
_entity_poly.pdbx_strand_id
1 'polypeptide(L)'
;IFILLALCASAQATDVPAADSLRRIGDVDTGPVTMRRAADGEGMVLEVAGFGITLGQASGGEKQKVKALPRVCGSFLSGVEMGFNFLTGADYAGYPAEAGDFLDVRGGNSFHFGITPVGLSVALDRKRRFEFSTGLRYTVDNYRLSDNSITLGRDGGMVVPLPLDDKADKSKLRITSLGFPLQFSFDPVRHLRVAVVGYCDFTLGANAIYKKPKEKNSLSGVNPFRFGLGGSVSYRGFGVYVRYGVTSLFKSSAGPVCHPVSFGVCVFM
;
A
#
# COMPACT_ATOMS: atom_id res chain seq x y z
N ILE A 1 4.04 -2.40 14.21
CA ILE A 1 4.99 -3.22 13.38
C ILE A 1 5.40 -4.47 14.15
N PHE A 2 5.71 -4.38 15.46
CA PHE A 2 6.13 -5.54 16.27
C PHE A 2 5.00 -6.57 16.54
N ILE A 3 3.75 -6.17 16.57
CA ILE A 3 2.63 -7.07 16.84
C ILE A 3 2.31 -7.99 15.64
N LEU A 4 2.51 -7.53 14.41
CA LEU A 4 2.31 -8.35 13.20
C LEU A 4 3.42 -9.41 13.01
N LEU A 5 4.65 -9.13 13.45
CA LEU A 5 5.75 -10.10 13.43
C LEU A 5 5.60 -11.18 14.51
N ALA A 6 4.97 -10.88 15.64
CA ALA A 6 4.72 -11.85 16.71
C ALA A 6 3.66 -12.90 16.31
N LEU A 7 2.72 -12.58 15.43
CA LEU A 7 1.73 -13.52 14.93
C LEU A 7 2.29 -14.54 13.92
N CYS A 8 3.41 -14.21 13.25
CA CYS A 8 4.10 -15.17 12.38
C CYS A 8 5.06 -16.11 13.12
N ALA A 9 5.51 -15.76 14.32
CA ALA A 9 6.49 -16.55 15.10
C ALA A 9 5.86 -17.60 16.03
N SER A 10 4.55 -17.54 16.29
CA SER A 10 3.87 -18.49 17.18
C SER A 10 3.32 -19.74 16.50
N ALA A 11 3.62 -19.94 15.20
CA ALA A 11 3.19 -21.12 14.45
C ALA A 11 4.23 -22.26 14.42
N GLN A 12 5.32 -22.18 15.20
CA GLN A 12 6.30 -23.26 15.29
C GLN A 12 6.28 -23.94 16.65
N ALA A 13 6.05 -25.27 16.58
CA ALA A 13 6.30 -26.30 17.56
C ALA A 13 5.26 -26.44 18.70
N THR A 14 4.30 -27.32 18.44
CA THR A 14 3.87 -28.26 19.46
C THR A 14 3.84 -29.65 18.85
N ASP A 15 4.57 -30.57 19.50
CA ASP A 15 4.67 -32.00 19.18
C ASP A 15 3.31 -32.66 18.98
N VAL A 16 3.19 -33.44 17.92
CA VAL A 16 1.98 -34.18 17.55
C VAL A 16 2.05 -35.58 18.14
N PRO A 17 1.11 -35.98 18.99
CA PRO A 17 0.91 -37.41 19.28
C PRO A 17 0.07 -38.04 18.17
N ALA A 18 0.35 -39.37 18.00
CA ALA A 18 -0.08 -40.25 16.92
C ALA A 18 -1.57 -40.24 16.52
N ALA A 19 -1.69 -40.44 15.32
CA ALA A 19 -2.62 -40.77 14.23
C ALA A 19 -4.12 -41.08 14.50
N ASP A 20 -4.67 -41.09 15.66
CA ASP A 20 -6.08 -41.57 15.84
C ASP A 20 -7.09 -40.56 16.43
N SER A 21 -6.68 -39.37 16.76
CA SER A 21 -7.57 -38.33 17.31
C SER A 21 -7.90 -37.17 16.33
N LEU A 22 -7.40 -37.21 15.09
CA LEU A 22 -7.53 -36.12 14.11
C LEU A 22 -8.86 -36.09 13.33
N ARG A 23 -9.88 -36.82 13.78
CA ARG A 23 -11.17 -36.85 13.10
C ARG A 23 -12.17 -35.76 13.50
N ARG A 24 -11.80 -34.83 14.38
CA ARG A 24 -12.71 -33.74 14.82
C ARG A 24 -11.96 -32.47 15.18
N ILE A 25 -11.29 -31.85 14.23
CA ILE A 25 -11.31 -30.39 14.25
C ILE A 25 -12.51 -30.03 13.39
N GLY A 26 -13.65 -29.90 14.06
CA GLY A 26 -14.90 -29.59 13.40
C GLY A 26 -14.80 -28.25 12.69
N ASP A 27 -15.56 -28.15 11.61
CA ASP A 27 -15.83 -26.89 10.95
C ASP A 27 -16.19 -25.85 12.01
N VAL A 28 -15.35 -24.86 12.23
CA VAL A 28 -15.68 -23.74 13.12
C VAL A 28 -16.53 -22.80 12.28
N ASP A 29 -17.82 -22.99 12.34
CA ASP A 29 -18.80 -22.10 11.74
C ASP A 29 -18.99 -20.90 12.65
N THR A 30 -18.26 -19.82 12.38
CA THR A 30 -18.37 -18.54 13.08
C THR A 30 -19.14 -17.51 12.22
N GLY A 31 -20.23 -17.92 11.59
CA GLY A 31 -21.03 -17.04 10.74
C GLY A 31 -20.46 -16.92 9.31
N PRO A 32 -20.24 -15.72 8.74
CA PRO A 32 -19.83 -15.58 7.34
C PRO A 32 -18.39 -16.03 7.04
N VAL A 33 -17.69 -16.58 8.02
CA VAL A 33 -16.29 -17.03 7.89
C VAL A 33 -16.18 -18.49 8.29
N THR A 34 -15.80 -19.36 7.34
CA THR A 34 -15.52 -20.77 7.62
C THR A 34 -14.07 -21.10 7.30
N MET A 35 -13.43 -21.87 8.20
CA MET A 35 -12.10 -22.41 7.97
C MET A 35 -12.21 -23.92 7.70
N ARG A 36 -11.71 -24.36 6.55
CA ARG A 36 -11.65 -25.79 6.18
C ARG A 36 -10.25 -26.18 5.79
N ARG A 37 -9.91 -27.42 6.07
CA ARG A 37 -8.67 -27.98 5.54
C ARG A 37 -8.83 -28.25 4.05
N ALA A 38 -7.84 -27.93 3.24
CA ALA A 38 -7.87 -28.25 1.82
C ALA A 38 -7.99 -29.77 1.61
N ALA A 39 -8.70 -30.17 0.57
CA ALA A 39 -9.02 -31.58 0.32
C ALA A 39 -7.78 -32.46 0.08
N ASP A 40 -6.62 -31.83 -0.20
CA ASP A 40 -5.31 -32.47 -0.37
C ASP A 40 -4.51 -32.62 0.92
N GLY A 41 -5.04 -32.12 2.04
CA GLY A 41 -4.40 -32.23 3.35
C GLY A 41 -3.26 -31.25 3.63
N GLU A 42 -2.79 -30.49 2.65
CA GLU A 42 -1.61 -29.63 2.74
C GLU A 42 -1.91 -28.11 2.70
N GLY A 43 -3.10 -27.70 3.09
CA GLY A 43 -3.46 -26.28 3.14
C GLY A 43 -4.70 -26.00 3.94
N MET A 44 -4.92 -24.74 4.27
CA MET A 44 -6.18 -24.26 4.86
C MET A 44 -6.92 -23.42 3.85
N VAL A 45 -8.22 -23.62 3.74
CA VAL A 45 -9.14 -22.78 2.98
C VAL A 45 -9.91 -21.93 3.97
N LEU A 46 -9.75 -20.63 3.86
CA LEU A 46 -10.57 -19.65 4.57
C LEU A 46 -11.68 -19.22 3.62
N GLU A 47 -12.92 -19.52 3.95
CA GLU A 47 -14.09 -19.08 3.19
C GLU A 47 -14.76 -17.91 3.92
N VAL A 48 -14.83 -16.76 3.24
CA VAL A 48 -15.47 -15.54 3.75
C VAL A 48 -16.58 -15.16 2.80
N ALA A 49 -17.82 -15.20 3.25
CA ALA A 49 -19.01 -14.83 2.46
C ALA A 49 -19.08 -15.51 1.07
N GLY A 50 -18.71 -16.79 0.99
CA GLY A 50 -18.70 -17.57 -0.26
C GLY A 50 -17.42 -17.41 -1.12
N PHE A 51 -16.41 -16.68 -0.64
CA PHE A 51 -15.10 -16.57 -1.27
C PHE A 51 -14.09 -17.44 -0.52
N GLY A 52 -13.54 -18.45 -1.20
CA GLY A 52 -12.52 -19.33 -0.63
C GLY A 52 -11.10 -18.78 -0.88
N ILE A 53 -10.33 -18.53 0.17
CA ILE A 53 -8.92 -18.17 0.14
C ILE A 53 -8.11 -19.40 0.54
N THR A 54 -7.26 -19.92 -0.36
CA THR A 54 -6.41 -21.06 -0.04
C THR A 54 -5.07 -20.57 0.49
N LEU A 55 -4.74 -20.96 1.71
CA LEU A 55 -3.46 -20.70 2.36
C LEU A 55 -2.65 -22.01 2.34
N GLY A 56 -1.62 -22.10 1.50
CA GLY A 56 -0.75 -23.26 1.46
C GLY A 56 0.18 -23.25 0.26
N GLN A 57 1.36 -23.84 0.45
CA GLN A 57 2.39 -23.97 -0.59
C GLN A 57 2.13 -25.28 -1.36
N ALA A 58 1.98 -25.23 -2.67
CA ALA A 58 1.95 -26.41 -3.51
C ALA A 58 3.37 -27.00 -3.59
N SER A 59 3.66 -28.06 -2.83
CA SER A 59 4.87 -28.83 -3.01
C SER A 59 4.68 -29.84 -4.14
N GLY A 60 5.69 -29.97 -4.98
CA GLY A 60 5.65 -30.69 -6.23
C GLY A 60 5.57 -32.21 -6.12
N GLY A 61 4.97 -32.82 -7.12
CA GLY A 61 5.15 -34.21 -7.47
C GLY A 61 3.83 -34.93 -7.73
N GLU A 62 3.44 -34.95 -8.94
CA GLU A 62 2.68 -35.93 -9.73
C GLU A 62 1.81 -35.22 -10.75
N LYS A 63 1.78 -35.73 -11.97
CA LYS A 63 0.98 -35.22 -13.08
C LYS A 63 -0.53 -35.37 -12.77
N GLN A 64 -1.05 -34.54 -11.88
CA GLN A 64 -2.50 -34.40 -11.71
C GLN A 64 -3.06 -33.68 -12.93
N LYS A 65 -4.15 -34.19 -13.47
CA LYS A 65 -5.00 -33.52 -14.46
C LYS A 65 -5.18 -32.07 -14.01
N VAL A 66 -4.69 -31.13 -14.80
CA VAL A 66 -4.75 -29.70 -14.53
C VAL A 66 -6.20 -29.32 -14.27
N LYS A 67 -6.60 -29.29 -13.00
CA LYS A 67 -7.86 -28.67 -12.60
C LYS A 67 -7.76 -27.22 -13.02
N ALA A 68 -8.71 -26.76 -13.82
CA ALA A 68 -8.75 -25.36 -14.23
C ALA A 68 -8.69 -24.49 -12.97
N LEU A 69 -7.60 -23.74 -12.84
CA LEU A 69 -7.38 -22.85 -11.70
C LEU A 69 -8.58 -21.91 -11.56
N PRO A 70 -9.04 -21.59 -10.35
CA PRO A 70 -10.17 -20.70 -10.15
C PRO A 70 -9.94 -19.35 -10.84
N ARG A 71 -10.97 -18.77 -11.43
CA ARG A 71 -10.88 -17.45 -12.07
C ARG A 71 -10.62 -16.34 -11.06
N VAL A 72 -11.00 -16.56 -9.82
CA VAL A 72 -10.85 -15.62 -8.69
C VAL A 72 -9.84 -16.21 -7.73
N CYS A 73 -8.80 -15.46 -7.42
CA CYS A 73 -7.76 -15.85 -6.48
C CYS A 73 -7.60 -14.75 -5.42
N GLY A 74 -7.63 -15.14 -4.16
CA GLY A 74 -7.20 -14.29 -3.05
C GLY A 74 -5.72 -14.52 -2.76
N SER A 75 -5.00 -13.49 -2.38
CA SER A 75 -3.60 -13.58 -1.97
C SER A 75 -3.37 -12.84 -0.67
N PHE A 76 -2.53 -13.42 0.18
CA PHE A 76 -1.95 -12.74 1.32
C PHE A 76 -0.61 -12.13 0.90
N LEU A 77 -0.35 -10.88 1.29
CA LEU A 77 0.82 -10.11 0.89
C LEU A 77 0.95 -10.01 -0.65
N SER A 78 -0.04 -9.37 -1.29
CA SER A 78 -0.09 -9.25 -2.76
C SER A 78 0.99 -8.37 -3.34
N GLY A 79 1.60 -7.48 -2.54
CA GLY A 79 2.67 -6.63 -3.03
C GLY A 79 3.24 -5.66 -2.00
N VAL A 80 4.46 -5.26 -2.28
CA VAL A 80 5.19 -4.22 -1.54
C VAL A 80 5.73 -3.23 -2.55
N GLU A 81 5.56 -1.94 -2.28
CA GLU A 81 6.07 -0.82 -3.09
C GLU A 81 7.02 0.02 -2.24
N MET A 82 8.17 0.38 -2.81
CA MET A 82 9.14 1.28 -2.19
C MET A 82 9.69 2.23 -3.24
N GLY A 83 9.76 3.52 -2.92
CA GLY A 83 10.22 4.49 -3.89
C GLY A 83 10.43 5.88 -3.31
N PHE A 84 10.57 6.82 -4.22
CA PHE A 84 10.77 8.23 -3.93
C PHE A 84 9.51 9.03 -4.24
N ASN A 85 9.27 10.07 -3.44
CA ASN A 85 8.15 10.98 -3.56
C ASN A 85 8.61 12.36 -4.01
N PHE A 86 7.80 12.98 -4.87
CA PHE A 86 7.94 14.35 -5.33
C PHE A 86 6.59 15.05 -5.27
N LEU A 87 6.62 16.38 -5.25
CA LEU A 87 5.46 17.22 -5.45
C LEU A 87 5.65 18.00 -6.75
N THR A 88 4.63 18.05 -7.60
CA THR A 88 4.64 18.73 -8.87
C THR A 88 3.48 19.71 -8.97
N GLY A 89 3.67 20.77 -9.79
CA GLY A 89 2.62 21.74 -10.06
C GLY A 89 2.18 22.51 -8.81
N ALA A 90 3.13 22.84 -7.91
CA ALA A 90 2.81 23.63 -6.74
C ALA A 90 2.38 25.04 -7.17
N ASP A 91 1.12 25.38 -6.88
CA ASP A 91 0.54 26.69 -7.12
C ASP A 91 0.21 27.34 -5.77
N TYR A 92 0.85 28.47 -5.53
CA TYR A 92 0.72 29.27 -4.32
C TYR A 92 -0.22 30.48 -4.51
N ALA A 93 -1.12 30.43 -5.50
CA ALA A 93 -2.15 31.45 -5.66
C ALA A 93 -2.95 31.61 -4.37
N GLY A 94 -2.95 32.79 -3.79
CA GLY A 94 -3.58 33.07 -2.49
C GLY A 94 -2.62 33.07 -1.29
N TYR A 95 -1.34 32.80 -1.50
CA TYR A 95 -0.29 33.00 -0.50
C TYR A 95 0.43 34.34 -0.72
N PRO A 96 0.89 35.04 0.36
CA PRO A 96 1.74 36.19 0.21
C PRO A 96 3.08 35.80 -0.45
N ALA A 97 3.63 36.68 -1.26
CA ALA A 97 4.89 36.42 -1.96
C ALA A 97 6.06 36.07 -1.01
N GLU A 98 5.97 36.54 0.23
CA GLU A 98 6.96 36.27 1.28
C GLU A 98 6.93 34.80 1.76
N ALA A 99 5.82 34.05 1.55
CA ALA A 99 5.72 32.65 1.92
C ALA A 99 6.65 31.76 1.09
N GLY A 100 7.01 32.19 -0.13
CA GLY A 100 7.90 31.46 -1.03
C GLY A 100 7.41 30.06 -1.37
N ASP A 101 8.29 29.27 -1.96
CA ASP A 101 8.02 27.87 -2.36
C ASP A 101 8.28 26.91 -1.18
N PHE A 102 7.53 27.08 -0.08
CA PHE A 102 7.76 26.32 1.16
C PHE A 102 7.51 24.80 1.06
N LEU A 103 6.84 24.34 0.02
CA LEU A 103 6.64 22.91 -0.26
C LEU A 103 7.69 22.33 -1.22
N ASP A 104 8.81 23.02 -1.42
CA ASP A 104 9.93 22.40 -2.14
C ASP A 104 10.41 21.16 -1.39
N VAL A 105 10.45 20.03 -2.09
CA VAL A 105 10.69 18.70 -1.52
C VAL A 105 11.99 18.13 -2.06
N ARG A 106 12.87 17.69 -1.16
CA ARG A 106 14.08 16.93 -1.52
C ARG A 106 13.70 15.51 -1.95
N GLY A 107 13.57 15.29 -3.27
CA GLY A 107 13.15 14.02 -3.84
C GLY A 107 13.97 12.81 -3.37
N GLY A 108 15.30 12.92 -3.36
CA GLY A 108 16.19 11.83 -2.91
C GLY A 108 16.09 11.45 -1.43
N ASN A 109 15.39 12.25 -0.62
CA ASN A 109 15.18 12.01 0.81
C ASN A 109 13.69 11.87 1.19
N SER A 110 12.81 11.85 0.19
CA SER A 110 11.37 11.70 0.33
C SER A 110 10.98 10.32 -0.13
N PHE A 111 10.39 9.53 0.76
CA PHE A 111 10.16 8.10 0.54
C PHE A 111 8.68 7.74 0.54
N HIS A 112 8.30 6.92 -0.42
CA HIS A 112 7.06 6.18 -0.46
C HIS A 112 7.28 4.75 0.02
N PHE A 113 6.38 4.26 0.84
CA PHE A 113 6.27 2.85 1.21
C PHE A 113 4.81 2.44 1.13
N GLY A 114 4.54 1.34 0.44
CA GLY A 114 3.22 0.73 0.34
C GLY A 114 3.29 -0.76 0.57
N ILE A 115 2.28 -1.31 1.26
CA ILE A 115 2.11 -2.74 1.44
C ILE A 115 0.64 -3.10 1.22
N THR A 116 0.40 -4.16 0.45
CA THR A 116 -0.93 -4.71 0.19
C THR A 116 -1.05 -6.07 0.87
N PRO A 117 -1.46 -6.11 2.16
CA PRO A 117 -1.51 -7.35 2.93
C PRO A 117 -2.56 -8.35 2.43
N VAL A 118 -3.61 -7.87 1.81
CA VAL A 118 -4.67 -8.72 1.26
C VAL A 118 -5.01 -8.24 -0.13
N GLY A 119 -5.03 -9.15 -1.09
CA GLY A 119 -5.39 -8.89 -2.47
C GLY A 119 -6.38 -9.91 -3.02
N LEU A 120 -7.12 -9.48 -4.02
CA LEU A 120 -8.03 -10.28 -4.81
C LEU A 120 -7.70 -10.06 -6.28
N SER A 121 -7.55 -11.14 -7.04
CA SER A 121 -7.35 -11.08 -8.47
C SER A 121 -8.37 -11.92 -9.23
N VAL A 122 -8.77 -11.43 -10.39
CA VAL A 122 -9.76 -12.04 -11.27
C VAL A 122 -9.17 -12.16 -12.66
N ALA A 123 -8.99 -13.38 -13.16
CA ALA A 123 -8.59 -13.61 -14.53
C ALA A 123 -9.74 -13.27 -15.49
N LEU A 124 -9.52 -12.32 -16.37
CA LEU A 124 -10.52 -11.82 -17.31
C LEU A 124 -10.61 -12.71 -18.58
N ASP A 125 -9.52 -13.38 -18.94
CA ASP A 125 -9.48 -14.29 -20.07
C ASP A 125 -9.14 -15.74 -19.67
N ARG A 126 -9.38 -16.70 -20.59
CA ARG A 126 -9.08 -18.12 -20.36
C ARG A 126 -7.58 -18.43 -20.34
N LYS A 127 -6.77 -17.60 -21.01
CA LYS A 127 -5.30 -17.74 -21.08
C LYS A 127 -4.60 -17.02 -19.95
N ARG A 128 -5.35 -16.33 -19.06
CA ARG A 128 -4.86 -15.55 -17.95
C ARG A 128 -3.82 -14.50 -18.34
N ARG A 129 -3.97 -13.94 -19.53
CA ARG A 129 -3.14 -12.83 -19.98
C ARG A 129 -3.63 -11.49 -19.46
N PHE A 130 -4.94 -11.39 -19.20
CA PHE A 130 -5.58 -10.20 -18.64
C PHE A 130 -6.12 -10.53 -17.27
N GLU A 131 -5.73 -9.74 -16.30
CA GLU A 131 -6.13 -9.89 -14.92
C GLU A 131 -6.54 -8.53 -14.34
N PHE A 132 -7.65 -8.52 -13.62
CA PHE A 132 -8.02 -7.42 -12.75
C PHE A 132 -7.66 -7.79 -11.32
N SER A 133 -7.01 -6.89 -10.59
CA SER A 133 -6.71 -7.11 -9.19
C SER A 133 -7.01 -5.87 -8.36
N THR A 134 -7.37 -6.11 -7.11
CA THR A 134 -7.61 -5.10 -6.09
C THR A 134 -7.13 -5.63 -4.74
N GLY A 135 -7.15 -4.80 -3.71
CA GLY A 135 -6.74 -5.22 -2.38
C GLY A 135 -6.83 -4.09 -1.37
N LEU A 136 -6.50 -4.41 -0.14
CA LEU A 136 -6.35 -3.41 0.91
C LEU A 136 -4.88 -2.99 0.97
N ARG A 137 -4.59 -1.71 0.74
CA ARG A 137 -3.23 -1.17 0.73
C ARG A 137 -3.03 -0.15 1.83
N TYR A 138 -1.97 -0.31 2.59
CA TYR A 138 -1.50 0.66 3.56
C TYR A 138 -0.28 1.40 3.01
N THR A 139 -0.29 2.73 3.05
CA THR A 139 0.81 3.55 2.52
C THR A 139 1.32 4.56 3.54
N VAL A 140 2.61 4.83 3.45
CA VAL A 140 3.29 5.89 4.20
C VAL A 140 4.11 6.72 3.24
N ASP A 141 3.68 7.95 3.03
CA ASP A 141 4.34 8.95 2.22
C ASP A 141 5.12 9.92 3.11
N ASN A 142 6.40 10.09 2.87
CA ASN A 142 7.23 11.08 3.56
C ASN A 142 7.74 12.09 2.53
N TYR A 143 7.41 13.34 2.71
CA TYR A 143 7.90 14.47 1.91
C TYR A 143 8.86 15.29 2.77
N ARG A 144 10.14 15.23 2.48
CA ARG A 144 11.15 16.01 3.19
C ARG A 144 11.29 17.38 2.57
N LEU A 145 11.05 18.41 3.37
CA LEU A 145 11.22 19.79 2.91
C LEU A 145 12.69 20.09 2.61
N SER A 146 12.92 20.90 1.60
CA SER A 146 14.25 21.40 1.23
C SER A 146 14.79 22.38 2.26
N ASP A 147 13.92 23.20 2.82
CA ASP A 147 14.25 24.10 3.93
C ASP A 147 13.98 23.42 5.27
N ASN A 148 15.01 23.29 6.08
CA ASN A 148 14.93 22.72 7.43
C ASN A 148 14.74 23.80 8.51
N SER A 149 14.66 25.08 8.16
CA SER A 149 14.40 26.18 9.09
C SER A 149 12.90 26.39 9.31
N ILE A 150 12.06 25.69 8.55
CA ILE A 150 10.61 25.78 8.63
C ILE A 150 9.98 24.42 8.95
N THR A 151 8.81 24.47 9.54
CA THR A 151 7.87 23.33 9.65
C THR A 151 6.53 23.72 9.04
N LEU A 152 5.68 22.74 8.77
CA LEU A 152 4.32 23.03 8.29
C LEU A 152 3.37 23.14 9.47
N GLY A 153 2.65 24.24 9.50
CA GLY A 153 1.60 24.49 10.47
C GLY A 153 0.31 24.91 9.79
N ARG A 154 -0.61 25.44 10.59
CA ARG A 154 -1.90 25.94 10.10
C ARG A 154 -2.20 27.30 10.70
N ASP A 155 -2.53 28.24 9.84
CA ASP A 155 -2.99 29.55 10.22
C ASP A 155 -4.21 29.92 9.37
N GLY A 156 -5.26 30.50 10.00
CA GLY A 156 -6.49 30.91 9.32
C GLY A 156 -7.19 29.78 8.52
N GLY A 157 -6.89 28.51 8.80
CA GLY A 157 -7.42 27.39 8.03
C GLY A 157 -6.50 26.89 6.91
N MET A 158 -5.48 27.65 6.56
CA MET A 158 -4.49 27.33 5.51
C MET A 158 -3.22 26.70 6.09
N VAL A 159 -2.58 25.82 5.31
CA VAL A 159 -1.25 25.27 5.63
C VAL A 159 -0.20 26.32 5.31
N VAL A 160 0.55 26.74 6.31
CA VAL A 160 1.57 27.78 6.19
C VAL A 160 2.92 27.28 6.70
N PRO A 161 4.03 27.84 6.19
CA PRO A 161 5.33 27.61 6.77
C PRO A 161 5.43 28.34 8.12
N LEU A 162 5.83 27.63 9.16
CA LEU A 162 6.14 28.17 10.47
C LEU A 162 7.66 28.17 10.66
N PRO A 163 8.28 29.33 10.93
CA PRO A 163 9.70 29.36 11.23
C PRO A 163 10.00 28.59 12.53
N LEU A 164 11.14 27.94 12.56
CA LEU A 164 11.68 27.28 13.75
C LEU A 164 12.74 28.17 14.37
N ASP A 165 12.78 28.25 15.70
CA ASP A 165 13.79 29.04 16.43
C ASP A 165 15.21 28.58 16.10
N ASP A 166 15.39 27.24 15.99
CA ASP A 166 16.63 26.61 15.58
C ASP A 166 16.42 25.80 14.29
N LYS A 167 17.42 25.82 13.41
CA LYS A 167 17.41 25.00 12.19
C LYS A 167 17.38 23.53 12.52
N ALA A 168 16.32 22.85 12.14
CA ALA A 168 16.15 21.41 12.37
C ALA A 168 17.10 20.57 11.48
N ASP A 169 17.48 19.39 11.94
CA ASP A 169 18.19 18.42 11.10
C ASP A 169 17.32 17.95 9.95
N LYS A 170 16.02 17.83 10.19
CA LYS A 170 15.04 17.35 9.22
C LYS A 170 13.67 17.96 9.51
N SER A 171 13.04 18.51 8.48
CA SER A 171 11.63 18.86 8.48
C SER A 171 10.92 18.06 7.38
N LYS A 172 9.78 17.44 7.68
CA LYS A 172 9.04 16.60 6.74
C LYS A 172 7.56 16.53 7.03
N LEU A 173 6.79 16.39 5.96
CA LEU A 173 5.40 16.00 6.00
C LEU A 173 5.30 14.46 5.86
N ARG A 174 4.64 13.80 6.80
CA ARG A 174 4.31 12.38 6.73
C ARG A 174 2.81 12.21 6.59
N ILE A 175 2.39 11.47 5.57
CA ILE A 175 1.00 11.12 5.33
C ILE A 175 0.88 9.60 5.40
N THR A 176 -0.12 9.13 6.12
CA THR A 176 -0.45 7.72 6.24
C THR A 176 -1.84 7.51 5.66
N SER A 177 -1.99 6.52 4.80
CA SER A 177 -3.27 6.26 4.13
C SER A 177 -3.59 4.77 4.05
N LEU A 178 -4.87 4.49 3.99
CA LEU A 178 -5.42 3.19 3.64
C LEU A 178 -6.12 3.33 2.28
N GLY A 179 -5.86 2.41 1.37
CA GLY A 179 -6.38 2.54 0.01
C GLY A 179 -6.71 1.21 -0.65
N PHE A 180 -7.31 1.34 -1.82
CA PHE A 180 -7.68 0.24 -2.68
C PHE A 180 -7.05 0.47 -4.06
N PRO A 181 -6.02 -0.30 -4.44
CA PRO A 181 -5.52 -0.30 -5.81
C PRO A 181 -6.54 -1.02 -6.71
N LEU A 182 -6.79 -0.45 -7.87
CA LEU A 182 -7.59 -1.04 -8.94
C LEU A 182 -6.65 -1.28 -10.12
N GLN A 183 -6.15 -2.49 -10.25
CA GLN A 183 -5.09 -2.81 -11.20
C GLN A 183 -5.62 -3.65 -12.35
N PHE A 184 -5.35 -3.22 -13.57
CA PHE A 184 -5.51 -4.00 -14.79
C PHE A 184 -4.14 -4.39 -15.30
N SER A 185 -3.87 -5.68 -15.34
CA SER A 185 -2.59 -6.21 -15.79
C SER A 185 -2.72 -7.03 -17.06
N PHE A 186 -1.67 -6.98 -17.86
CA PHE A 186 -1.49 -7.74 -19.08
C PHE A 186 -0.14 -8.44 -19.07
N ASP A 187 -0.14 -9.75 -19.30
CA ASP A 187 1.04 -10.60 -19.34
C ASP A 187 1.36 -10.94 -20.83
N PRO A 188 2.15 -10.09 -21.55
CA PRO A 188 2.44 -10.29 -22.98
C PRO A 188 3.25 -11.56 -23.22
N VAL A 189 4.20 -11.85 -22.35
CA VAL A 189 5.04 -13.05 -22.39
C VAL A 189 5.17 -13.62 -20.98
N ARG A 190 5.64 -14.85 -20.91
CA ARG A 190 5.81 -15.53 -19.62
C ARG A 190 6.70 -14.71 -18.66
N HIS A 191 6.20 -14.49 -17.46
CA HIS A 191 6.87 -13.75 -16.37
C HIS A 191 6.99 -12.22 -16.57
N LEU A 192 6.54 -11.64 -17.67
CA LEU A 192 6.50 -10.20 -17.87
C LEU A 192 5.06 -9.72 -17.68
N ARG A 193 4.84 -8.82 -16.75
CA ARG A 193 3.56 -8.19 -16.46
C ARG A 193 3.65 -6.69 -16.65
N VAL A 194 2.71 -6.13 -17.37
CA VAL A 194 2.50 -4.69 -17.51
C VAL A 194 1.15 -4.37 -16.92
N ALA A 195 1.09 -3.37 -16.07
CA ALA A 195 -0.16 -3.00 -15.42
C ALA A 195 -0.42 -1.50 -15.41
N VAL A 196 -1.69 -1.15 -15.51
CA VAL A 196 -2.22 0.19 -15.23
C VAL A 196 -2.98 0.12 -13.91
N VAL A 197 -2.76 1.08 -13.03
CA VAL A 197 -3.29 1.06 -11.67
C VAL A 197 -3.99 2.38 -11.36
N GLY A 198 -5.24 2.31 -10.93
CA GLY A 198 -5.95 3.38 -10.27
C GLY A 198 -5.76 3.23 -8.75
N TYR A 199 -5.50 4.32 -8.06
CA TYR A 199 -5.30 4.33 -6.61
C TYR A 199 -6.39 5.17 -5.95
N CYS A 200 -7.14 4.56 -5.05
CA CYS A 200 -8.14 5.22 -4.22
C CYS A 200 -7.66 5.17 -2.77
N ASP A 201 -7.11 6.27 -2.26
CA ASP A 201 -6.50 6.32 -0.93
C ASP A 201 -7.29 7.22 0.01
N PHE A 202 -7.56 6.73 1.22
CA PHE A 202 -8.14 7.46 2.33
C PHE A 202 -7.02 7.86 3.30
N THR A 203 -6.85 9.15 3.54
CA THR A 203 -5.85 9.66 4.47
C THR A 203 -6.27 9.36 5.90
N LEU A 204 -5.49 8.54 6.59
CA LEU A 204 -5.68 8.22 8.02
C LEU A 204 -5.08 9.29 8.92
N GLY A 205 -4.03 9.95 8.46
CA GLY A 205 -3.38 11.02 9.21
C GLY A 205 -2.25 11.68 8.45
N ALA A 206 -2.07 12.97 8.71
CA ALA A 206 -0.96 13.75 8.22
C ALA A 206 -0.26 14.44 9.39
N ASN A 207 1.06 14.45 9.38
CA ASN A 207 1.86 14.99 10.46
C ASN A 207 3.06 15.76 9.90
N ALA A 208 3.25 16.99 10.40
CA ALA A 208 4.49 17.72 10.26
C ALA A 208 5.45 17.23 11.36
N ILE A 209 6.64 16.81 10.98
CA ILE A 209 7.63 16.23 11.89
C ILE A 209 8.96 16.90 11.66
N TYR A 210 9.56 17.44 12.72
CA TYR A 210 10.92 17.92 12.66
C TYR A 210 11.79 17.31 13.77
N LYS A 211 13.09 17.36 13.61
CA LYS A 211 14.06 16.78 14.56
C LYS A 211 14.98 17.87 15.11
N LYS A 212 15.25 17.75 16.41
CA LYS A 212 16.06 18.65 17.26
C LYS A 212 15.41 20.03 17.44
N PRO A 213 14.47 20.13 18.40
CA PRO A 213 13.88 19.02 19.17
C PRO A 213 13.01 18.12 18.28
N LYS A 214 12.75 16.89 18.70
CA LYS A 214 11.87 15.98 17.96
C LYS A 214 10.43 16.30 18.33
N GLU A 215 9.72 16.91 17.39
CA GLU A 215 8.31 17.20 17.53
C GLU A 215 7.50 16.63 16.39
N LYS A 216 6.25 16.36 16.68
CA LYS A 216 5.27 15.82 15.75
C LYS A 216 3.95 16.53 15.96
N ASN A 217 3.57 17.35 14.99
CA ASN A 217 2.32 18.09 14.99
C ASN A 217 1.36 17.51 13.96
N SER A 218 0.12 17.29 14.37
CA SER A 218 -0.93 16.86 13.43
C SER A 218 -1.24 17.99 12.46
N LEU A 219 -1.21 17.70 11.17
CA LEU A 219 -1.52 18.65 10.13
C LEU A 219 -2.89 18.33 9.51
N SER A 220 -3.86 19.17 9.72
CA SER A 220 -5.14 19.11 9.02
C SER A 220 -5.07 19.94 7.74
N GLY A 221 -5.90 19.62 6.74
CA GLY A 221 -5.89 20.29 5.44
C GLY A 221 -5.46 19.40 4.27
N VAL A 222 -4.87 18.24 4.54
CA VAL A 222 -4.64 17.21 3.53
C VAL A 222 -5.98 16.62 3.08
N ASN A 223 -6.10 16.33 1.78
CA ASN A 223 -7.31 15.72 1.25
C ASN A 223 -7.57 14.35 1.92
N PRO A 224 -8.79 14.14 2.46
CA PRO A 224 -9.14 12.88 3.09
C PRO A 224 -9.26 11.74 2.08
N PHE A 225 -9.69 12.04 0.86
CA PHE A 225 -9.77 11.10 -0.24
C PHE A 225 -8.87 11.57 -1.38
N ARG A 226 -7.99 10.70 -1.82
CA ARG A 226 -7.06 10.98 -2.91
C ARG A 226 -7.15 9.90 -3.97
N PHE A 227 -7.27 10.33 -5.20
CA PHE A 227 -7.25 9.48 -6.37
C PHE A 227 -5.96 9.70 -7.14
N GLY A 228 -5.37 8.62 -7.63
CA GLY A 228 -4.17 8.66 -8.46
C GLY A 228 -4.21 7.59 -9.53
N LEU A 229 -3.42 7.80 -10.55
CA LEU A 229 -3.18 6.86 -11.64
C LEU A 229 -1.71 6.48 -11.67
N GLY A 230 -1.43 5.31 -12.17
CA GLY A 230 -0.05 4.85 -12.31
C GLY A 230 0.06 3.63 -13.20
N GLY A 231 1.28 3.18 -13.33
CA GLY A 231 1.59 1.97 -14.06
C GLY A 231 2.78 1.25 -13.47
N SER A 232 2.90 -0.02 -13.77
CA SER A 232 4.04 -0.83 -13.38
C SER A 232 4.41 -1.82 -14.47
N VAL A 233 5.71 -2.14 -14.50
CA VAL A 233 6.25 -3.22 -15.32
C VAL A 233 7.05 -4.13 -14.41
N SER A 234 6.72 -5.40 -14.40
CA SER A 234 7.40 -6.37 -13.54
C SER A 234 7.80 -7.62 -14.30
N TYR A 235 8.93 -8.19 -13.90
CA TYR A 235 9.44 -9.45 -14.38
C TYR A 235 9.70 -10.40 -13.21
N ARG A 236 9.06 -11.58 -13.23
CA ARG A 236 9.13 -12.58 -12.14
C ARG A 236 8.78 -12.01 -10.77
N GLY A 237 7.78 -11.11 -10.71
CA GLY A 237 7.33 -10.51 -9.46
C GLY A 237 8.10 -9.26 -9.02
N PHE A 238 9.28 -8.97 -9.59
CA PHE A 238 10.03 -7.74 -9.33
C PHE A 238 9.79 -6.72 -10.43
N GLY A 239 9.57 -5.48 -10.09
CA GLY A 239 9.26 -4.48 -11.08
C GLY A 239 9.54 -3.05 -10.64
N VAL A 240 9.21 -2.15 -11.54
CA VAL A 240 9.23 -0.71 -11.31
C VAL A 240 7.83 -0.17 -11.47
N TYR A 241 7.52 0.90 -10.75
CA TYR A 241 6.24 1.57 -10.83
C TYR A 241 6.43 3.08 -10.91
N VAL A 242 5.43 3.72 -11.47
CA VAL A 242 5.22 5.17 -11.40
C VAL A 242 3.77 5.44 -10.99
N ARG A 243 3.58 6.49 -10.19
CA ARG A 243 2.27 6.90 -9.68
C ARG A 243 2.17 8.41 -9.74
N TYR A 244 1.03 8.91 -10.17
CA TYR A 244 0.65 10.32 -10.22
C TYR A 244 -0.64 10.54 -9.46
N GLY A 245 -0.64 11.45 -8.50
CA GLY A 245 -1.85 11.86 -7.78
C GLY A 245 -2.66 12.84 -8.62
N VAL A 246 -3.80 12.41 -9.11
CA VAL A 246 -4.74 13.25 -9.87
C VAL A 246 -5.41 14.26 -8.93
N THR A 247 -5.75 13.83 -7.72
CA THR A 247 -6.26 14.73 -6.68
C THR A 247 -5.09 15.49 -6.06
N SER A 248 -5.26 16.80 -5.86
CA SER A 248 -4.30 17.62 -5.13
C SER A 248 -4.08 17.08 -3.72
N LEU A 249 -2.85 17.25 -3.21
CA LEU A 249 -2.46 16.80 -1.88
C LEU A 249 -3.28 17.47 -0.77
N PHE A 250 -3.52 18.77 -0.91
CA PHE A 250 -4.32 19.55 0.04
C PHE A 250 -5.72 19.81 -0.49
N LYS A 251 -6.65 20.11 0.42
CA LYS A 251 -7.99 20.61 0.08
C LYS A 251 -7.86 21.97 -0.59
N SER A 252 -8.76 22.30 -1.50
CA SER A 252 -8.72 23.51 -2.34
C SER A 252 -8.61 24.83 -1.58
N SER A 253 -9.06 24.89 -0.32
CA SER A 253 -9.00 26.10 0.52
C SER A 253 -8.01 25.97 1.69
N ALA A 254 -7.25 24.86 1.77
CA ALA A 254 -6.43 24.55 2.94
C ALA A 254 -4.94 24.50 2.65
N GLY A 255 -4.53 24.59 1.40
CA GLY A 255 -3.11 24.53 1.06
C GLY A 255 -2.86 24.78 -0.42
N PRO A 256 -1.60 24.89 -0.84
CA PRO A 256 -1.26 25.05 -2.24
C PRO A 256 -1.72 23.85 -3.07
N VAL A 257 -2.14 24.12 -4.30
CA VAL A 257 -2.45 23.05 -5.25
C VAL A 257 -1.14 22.38 -5.63
N CYS A 258 -1.00 21.08 -5.32
CA CYS A 258 0.18 20.31 -5.72
C CYS A 258 -0.21 18.85 -5.89
N HIS A 259 0.46 18.18 -6.81
CA HIS A 259 0.18 16.80 -7.17
C HIS A 259 1.35 15.88 -6.76
N PRO A 260 1.10 14.86 -5.95
CA PRO A 260 2.14 13.91 -5.57
C PRO A 260 2.51 13.01 -6.74
N VAL A 261 3.82 12.80 -6.91
CA VAL A 261 4.38 11.83 -7.85
C VAL A 261 5.27 10.88 -7.09
N SER A 262 5.14 9.59 -7.34
CA SER A 262 6.02 8.58 -6.76
C SER A 262 6.52 7.64 -7.84
N PHE A 263 7.76 7.21 -7.72
CA PHE A 263 8.30 6.13 -8.55
C PHE A 263 9.28 5.29 -7.74
N GLY A 264 9.42 4.04 -8.11
CA GLY A 264 10.28 3.13 -7.37
C GLY A 264 10.19 1.70 -7.84
N VAL A 265 10.50 0.81 -6.93
CA VAL A 265 10.46 -0.63 -7.14
C VAL A 265 9.23 -1.22 -6.48
N CYS A 266 8.71 -2.29 -7.08
CA CYS A 266 7.59 -3.06 -6.54
C CYS A 266 7.91 -4.55 -6.58
N VAL A 267 7.37 -5.27 -5.61
CA VAL A 267 7.42 -6.73 -5.55
C VAL A 267 5.98 -7.21 -5.47
N PHE A 268 5.57 -8.04 -6.43
CA PHE A 268 4.26 -8.71 -6.45
C PHE A 268 4.47 -10.19 -6.10
N MET A 269 3.64 -10.70 -5.21
CA MET A 269 3.71 -12.08 -4.71
C MET A 269 2.48 -12.88 -5.13
#